data_04d4e01cf363df4df1a0c77e1c18a3ff
#
_entry.id   04d4e01cf363df4df1a0c77e1c18a3ff
#
_cell.length_a   1.000
_cell.length_b   1.000
_cell.length_c   1.000
_cell.angle_alpha   90.00
_cell.angle_beta   90.00
_cell.angle_gamma   90.00
#
_symmetry.space_group_name_H-M   'P 1'
#
loop_
_entity.id
_entity.type
_entity.pdbx_description
1 polymer ?
#
loop_
_entity_poly.entity_id
_entity_poly.type
_entity_poly.pdbx_seq_one_letter_code
_entity_poly.pdbx_strand_id
1 'polypeptide(L)'
;MILEGFKKINEEQITRVENTLNISFPLDYKDFILSINGMCAEGELGIAIPLNQEVIAIDILYGIDTETENCNILEWTQEYKEDLPENTLIIGDDVLMGFFILVCKGEDKGVYYYDHAYNLEGSDDDGNTYFIANSFEEFINQLTVIE
;
A
#
# COMPACT_ATOMS: atom_id res chain seq x y z
N MET A 1 15.95 -9.40 -9.16
CA MET A 1 14.53 -9.74 -9.08
C MET A 1 13.76 -9.08 -10.20
N ILE A 2 12.94 -9.84 -10.88
CA ILE A 2 12.05 -9.31 -11.92
C ILE A 2 10.69 -9.08 -11.27
N LEU A 3 10.23 -7.82 -11.27
CA LEU A 3 8.91 -7.47 -10.75
C LEU A 3 7.92 -7.50 -11.90
N GLU A 4 6.91 -8.35 -11.78
CA GLU A 4 5.83 -8.41 -12.76
C GLU A 4 4.57 -7.82 -12.15
N GLY A 5 4.05 -6.77 -12.78
CA GLY A 5 2.82 -6.14 -12.35
C GLY A 5 1.60 -6.72 -13.04
N PHE A 6 0.46 -6.19 -12.67
CA PHE A 6 -0.80 -6.45 -13.39
C PHE A 6 -0.76 -5.77 -14.74
N LYS A 7 -1.85 -5.88 -15.50
CA LYS A 7 -1.98 -5.25 -16.81
C LYS A 7 -1.63 -3.76 -16.73
N LYS A 8 -0.80 -3.28 -17.65
CA LYS A 8 -0.42 -1.86 -17.68
C LYS A 8 -1.60 -0.96 -17.96
N ILE A 9 -1.55 0.23 -17.36
CA ILE A 9 -2.59 1.24 -17.47
C ILE A 9 -1.98 2.56 -17.95
N ASN A 10 -2.85 3.54 -18.23
CA ASN A 10 -2.43 4.88 -18.64
C ASN A 10 -2.84 5.93 -17.61
N GLU A 11 -2.42 7.19 -17.85
CA GLU A 11 -2.69 8.27 -16.91
C GLU A 11 -4.19 8.57 -16.74
N GLU A 12 -5.00 8.33 -17.76
CA GLU A 12 -6.44 8.57 -17.66
C GLU A 12 -7.08 7.65 -16.62
N GLN A 13 -6.59 6.41 -16.51
CA GLN A 13 -7.10 5.46 -15.52
C GLN A 13 -6.72 5.89 -14.10
N ILE A 14 -5.52 6.43 -13.91
CA ILE A 14 -5.12 6.99 -12.61
C ILE A 14 -5.99 8.19 -12.27
N THR A 15 -6.19 9.10 -13.22
CA THR A 15 -6.99 10.30 -13.01
C THR A 15 -8.42 9.95 -12.62
N ARG A 16 -8.99 8.91 -13.23
CA ARG A 16 -10.33 8.46 -12.89
C ARG A 16 -10.40 8.00 -11.42
N VAL A 17 -9.42 7.24 -10.95
CA VAL A 17 -9.36 6.79 -9.57
C VAL A 17 -9.16 7.98 -8.63
N GLU A 18 -8.26 8.90 -8.97
CA GLU A 18 -8.05 10.12 -8.19
C GLU A 18 -9.34 10.91 -8.03
N ASN A 19 -10.08 11.09 -9.11
CA ASN A 19 -11.33 11.83 -9.09
C ASN A 19 -12.42 11.11 -8.29
N THR A 20 -12.51 9.80 -8.43
CA THR A 20 -13.49 9.00 -7.70
C THR A 20 -13.25 9.05 -6.20
N LEU A 21 -11.98 8.98 -5.77
CA LEU A 21 -11.60 9.00 -4.35
C LEU A 21 -11.41 10.43 -3.82
N ASN A 22 -11.28 11.42 -4.70
CA ASN A 22 -10.91 12.79 -4.35
C ASN A 22 -9.55 12.83 -3.62
N ILE A 23 -8.60 12.08 -4.13
CA ILE A 23 -7.24 11.98 -3.58
C ILE A 23 -6.26 12.10 -4.74
N SER A 24 -5.23 12.96 -4.61
CA SER A 24 -4.17 13.07 -5.60
C SER A 24 -3.03 12.12 -5.25
N PHE A 25 -2.63 11.27 -6.19
CA PHE A 25 -1.51 10.36 -5.99
C PHE A 25 -0.20 11.15 -5.94
N PRO A 26 0.68 10.85 -4.98
CA PRO A 26 2.05 11.39 -5.03
C PRO A 26 2.74 10.99 -6.34
N LEU A 27 3.64 11.85 -6.81
CA LEU A 27 4.29 11.63 -8.11
C LEU A 27 5.05 10.30 -8.17
N ASP A 28 5.80 9.97 -7.12
CA ASP A 28 6.55 8.71 -7.06
C ASP A 28 5.64 7.49 -7.15
N TYR A 29 4.49 7.54 -6.49
CA TYR A 29 3.53 6.45 -6.53
C TYR A 29 2.86 6.37 -7.92
N LYS A 30 2.52 7.51 -8.50
CA LYS A 30 1.96 7.56 -9.85
C LYS A 30 2.94 6.93 -10.86
N ASP A 31 4.22 7.26 -10.76
CA ASP A 31 5.25 6.70 -11.64
C ASP A 31 5.36 5.18 -11.47
N PHE A 32 5.27 4.69 -10.24
CA PHE A 32 5.28 3.25 -9.97
C PHE A 32 4.09 2.56 -10.63
N ILE A 33 2.89 3.09 -10.46
CA ILE A 33 1.66 2.50 -11.02
C ILE A 33 1.70 2.50 -12.55
N LEU A 34 2.28 3.53 -13.16
CA LEU A 34 2.43 3.57 -14.63
C LEU A 34 3.48 2.57 -15.13
N SER A 35 4.53 2.33 -14.35
CA SER A 35 5.60 1.40 -14.72
C SER A 35 5.24 -0.05 -14.40
N ILE A 36 4.74 -0.26 -13.19
CA ILE A 36 4.37 -1.57 -12.66
C ILE A 36 3.03 -1.39 -11.93
N ASN A 37 1.97 -1.82 -12.51
CA ASN A 37 0.63 -1.63 -11.96
C ASN A 37 0.35 -2.62 -10.82
N GLY A 38 1.01 -2.43 -9.67
CA GLY A 38 0.91 -3.37 -8.56
C GLY A 38 1.74 -4.64 -8.80
N MET A 39 1.68 -5.59 -7.88
CA MET A 39 2.37 -6.88 -8.05
C MET A 39 1.94 -7.88 -6.99
N CYS A 40 2.10 -9.17 -7.32
CA CYS A 40 1.91 -10.27 -6.38
C CYS A 40 3.29 -10.70 -5.87
N ALA A 41 3.56 -10.44 -4.60
CA ALA A 41 4.84 -10.82 -3.97
C ALA A 41 4.76 -12.17 -3.27
N GLU A 42 3.56 -12.60 -2.89
CA GLU A 42 3.27 -13.90 -2.28
C GLU A 42 4.17 -14.23 -1.08
N GLY A 43 4.53 -13.20 -0.30
CA GLY A 43 5.36 -13.36 0.89
C GLY A 43 6.85 -13.41 0.61
N GLU A 44 7.28 -13.25 -0.64
CA GLU A 44 8.70 -13.29 -0.98
C GLU A 44 9.46 -11.99 -0.71
N LEU A 45 8.74 -10.88 -0.55
CA LEU A 45 9.32 -9.59 -0.20
C LEU A 45 8.89 -9.17 1.19
N GLY A 46 9.77 -8.51 1.91
CA GLY A 46 9.47 -8.02 3.25
C GLY A 46 9.91 -6.60 3.45
N ILE A 47 9.32 -5.97 4.47
CA ILE A 47 9.64 -4.63 4.91
C ILE A 47 9.69 -4.63 6.44
N ALA A 48 10.70 -3.98 7.01
CA ALA A 48 10.82 -3.87 8.46
C ALA A 48 10.04 -2.66 8.97
N ILE A 49 9.32 -2.86 10.08
CA ILE A 49 8.70 -1.75 10.81
C ILE A 49 9.81 -1.08 11.61
N PRO A 50 10.12 0.22 11.39
CA PRO A 50 11.23 0.88 12.10
C PRO A 50 11.12 0.83 13.62
N LEU A 51 9.92 0.93 14.15
CA LEU A 51 9.71 0.98 15.61
C LEU A 51 10.24 -0.25 16.34
N ASN A 52 10.01 -1.44 15.81
CA ASN A 52 10.31 -2.69 16.51
C ASN A 52 11.12 -3.68 15.68
N GLN A 53 11.52 -3.31 14.46
CA GLN A 53 12.28 -4.14 13.51
C GLN A 53 11.57 -5.43 13.11
N GLU A 54 10.27 -5.53 13.37
CA GLU A 54 9.48 -6.66 12.89
C GLU A 54 9.36 -6.62 11.38
N VAL A 55 9.54 -7.77 10.72
CA VAL A 55 9.48 -7.87 9.27
C VAL A 55 8.09 -8.33 8.86
N ILE A 56 7.46 -7.54 7.97
CA ILE A 56 6.15 -7.83 7.42
C ILE A 56 6.33 -8.39 6.01
N ALA A 57 5.79 -9.56 5.74
CA ALA A 57 5.87 -10.19 4.43
C ALA A 57 4.73 -9.69 3.54
N ILE A 58 5.09 -9.07 2.42
CA ILE A 58 4.11 -8.51 1.49
C ILE A 58 3.46 -9.61 0.68
N ASP A 59 2.13 -9.61 0.60
CA ASP A 59 1.39 -10.50 -0.27
C ASP A 59 1.13 -9.85 -1.62
N ILE A 60 0.36 -8.77 -1.64
CA ILE A 60 -0.01 -8.08 -2.87
C ILE A 60 0.14 -6.57 -2.71
N LEU A 61 0.76 -5.92 -3.70
CA LEU A 61 0.64 -4.48 -3.88
C LEU A 61 -0.43 -4.28 -4.94
N TYR A 62 -1.49 -3.56 -4.59
CA TYR A 62 -2.66 -3.40 -5.45
C TYR A 62 -2.36 -2.49 -6.64
N GLY A 63 -3.16 -2.64 -7.68
CA GLY A 63 -3.08 -1.83 -8.88
C GLY A 63 -4.42 -1.18 -9.21
N ILE A 64 -4.53 -0.71 -10.44
CA ILE A 64 -5.73 -0.10 -10.99
C ILE A 64 -6.20 -0.94 -12.17
N ASP A 65 -7.50 -1.24 -12.21
CA ASP A 65 -8.12 -2.02 -13.30
C ASP A 65 -7.35 -3.32 -13.57
N THR A 66 -6.99 -4.02 -12.50
CA THR A 66 -6.15 -5.21 -12.59
C THR A 66 -6.84 -6.41 -13.19
N GLU A 67 -8.16 -6.38 -13.28
CA GLU A 67 -8.98 -7.52 -13.71
C GLU A 67 -8.89 -8.71 -12.75
N THR A 68 -8.27 -8.53 -11.60
CA THR A 68 -8.16 -9.54 -10.56
C THR A 68 -8.93 -9.08 -9.33
N GLU A 69 -9.82 -9.91 -8.85
CA GLU A 69 -10.63 -9.61 -7.67
C GLU A 69 -9.72 -9.34 -6.46
N ASN A 70 -10.10 -8.36 -5.65
CA ASN A 70 -9.39 -7.98 -4.42
C ASN A 70 -7.96 -7.45 -4.63
N CYS A 71 -7.63 -7.01 -5.85
CA CYS A 71 -6.31 -6.47 -6.16
C CYS A 71 -6.35 -5.03 -6.64
N ASN A 72 -7.44 -4.31 -6.39
CA ASN A 72 -7.63 -2.93 -6.85
C ASN A 72 -7.64 -1.93 -5.71
N ILE A 73 -6.83 -0.88 -5.86
CA ILE A 73 -6.73 0.22 -4.90
C ILE A 73 -8.09 0.84 -4.62
N LEU A 74 -8.85 1.08 -5.68
CA LEU A 74 -10.14 1.78 -5.59
C LEU A 74 -11.12 1.09 -4.65
N GLU A 75 -11.35 -0.20 -4.84
CA GLU A 75 -12.33 -0.94 -4.08
C GLU A 75 -11.95 -1.05 -2.60
N TRP A 76 -10.69 -1.36 -2.31
CA TRP A 76 -10.21 -1.44 -0.93
C TRP A 76 -10.29 -0.10 -0.22
N THR A 77 -9.88 0.97 -0.90
CA THR A 77 -9.90 2.31 -0.30
C THR A 77 -11.33 2.76 0.00
N GLN A 78 -12.26 2.48 -0.93
CA GLN A 78 -13.68 2.81 -0.71
C GLN A 78 -14.27 2.03 0.46
N GLU A 79 -13.93 0.75 0.58
CA GLU A 79 -14.46 -0.10 1.65
C GLU A 79 -14.07 0.40 3.04
N TYR A 80 -12.84 0.86 3.20
CA TYR A 80 -12.31 1.29 4.50
C TYR A 80 -12.23 2.80 4.68
N LYS A 81 -12.81 3.56 3.76
CA LYS A 81 -12.68 5.03 3.74
C LYS A 81 -12.99 5.69 5.08
N GLU A 82 -14.03 5.25 5.77
CA GLU A 82 -14.45 5.86 7.04
C GLU A 82 -13.47 5.59 8.18
N ASP A 83 -12.68 4.52 8.07
CA ASP A 83 -11.71 4.13 9.10
C ASP A 83 -10.32 4.72 8.85
N LEU A 84 -10.13 5.41 7.72
CA LEU A 84 -8.83 5.94 7.32
C LEU A 84 -8.76 7.45 7.50
N PRO A 85 -7.55 8.00 7.77
CA PRO A 85 -7.35 9.45 7.69
C PRO A 85 -7.66 9.97 6.30
N GLU A 86 -7.89 11.28 6.18
CA GLU A 86 -8.10 11.90 4.88
C GLU A 86 -6.87 11.69 3.98
N ASN A 87 -7.10 11.68 2.68
CA ASN A 87 -6.06 11.56 1.66
C ASN A 87 -5.22 10.29 1.77
N THR A 88 -5.84 9.19 2.20
CA THR A 88 -5.16 7.92 2.42
C THR A 88 -5.68 6.87 1.45
N LEU A 89 -4.73 6.15 0.83
CA LEU A 89 -5.01 5.04 -0.08
C LEU A 89 -4.60 3.72 0.59
N ILE A 90 -5.36 2.67 0.33
CA ILE A 90 -4.93 1.30 0.67
C ILE A 90 -4.19 0.77 -0.54
N ILE A 91 -2.89 0.51 -0.41
CA ILE A 91 -2.02 0.19 -1.55
C ILE A 91 -1.55 -1.27 -1.58
N GLY A 92 -1.83 -2.04 -0.56
CA GLY A 92 -1.42 -3.43 -0.54
C GLY A 92 -1.79 -4.13 0.75
N ASP A 93 -1.44 -5.41 0.84
CA ASP A 93 -1.66 -6.21 2.04
C ASP A 93 -0.45 -7.11 2.32
N ASP A 94 -0.41 -7.64 3.54
CA ASP A 94 0.59 -8.63 3.90
C ASP A 94 -0.06 -10.01 4.04
N VAL A 95 0.77 -11.03 4.26
CA VAL A 95 0.31 -12.42 4.33
C VAL A 95 -0.64 -12.69 5.52
N LEU A 96 -0.65 -11.80 6.52
CA LEU A 96 -1.55 -11.88 7.67
C LEU A 96 -2.79 -11.00 7.51
N MET A 97 -3.00 -10.45 6.30
CA MET A 97 -4.18 -9.65 5.95
C MET A 97 -4.25 -8.26 6.61
N GLY A 98 -3.11 -7.72 7.05
CA GLY A 98 -3.00 -6.29 7.37
C GLY A 98 -2.85 -5.49 6.07
N PHE A 99 -2.96 -4.18 6.16
CA PHE A 99 -2.89 -3.32 4.98
C PHE A 99 -1.66 -2.41 5.01
N PHE A 100 -1.10 -2.16 3.83
CA PHE A 100 -0.19 -1.04 3.64
C PHE A 100 -1.02 0.14 3.15
N ILE A 101 -0.87 1.28 3.82
CA ILE A 101 -1.60 2.49 3.46
C ILE A 101 -0.62 3.59 3.10
N LEU A 102 -1.02 4.44 2.18
CA LEU A 102 -0.24 5.60 1.73
C LEU A 102 -1.02 6.87 2.05
N VAL A 103 -0.48 7.67 2.96
CA VAL A 103 -1.01 9.00 3.26
C VAL A 103 -0.39 9.94 2.24
N CYS A 104 -1.23 10.53 1.38
CA CYS A 104 -0.78 11.24 0.19
C CYS A 104 -0.50 12.72 0.41
N LYS A 105 -0.92 13.29 1.53
CA LYS A 105 -0.86 14.74 1.75
C LYS A 105 -0.74 15.07 3.24
N GLY A 106 -0.10 16.20 3.54
CA GLY A 106 -0.02 16.73 4.90
C GLY A 106 1.24 16.31 5.64
N GLU A 107 1.25 16.60 6.95
CA GLU A 107 2.41 16.33 7.80
C GLU A 107 2.70 14.84 7.97
N ASP A 108 1.67 14.02 7.86
CA ASP A 108 1.79 12.58 8.06
C ASP A 108 2.01 11.81 6.74
N LYS A 109 2.39 12.49 5.67
CA LYS A 109 2.70 11.84 4.40
C LYS A 109 3.65 10.66 4.61
N GLY A 110 3.34 9.54 3.96
CA GLY A 110 4.20 8.37 4.01
C GLY A 110 3.44 7.07 3.91
N VAL A 111 4.17 5.98 4.10
CA VAL A 111 3.62 4.62 4.07
C VAL A 111 3.56 4.09 5.50
N TYR A 112 2.44 3.46 5.83
CA TYR A 112 2.18 2.88 7.14
C TYR A 112 1.64 1.48 6.98
N TYR A 113 1.87 0.64 7.99
CA TYR A 113 1.22 -0.67 8.09
C TYR A 113 0.03 -0.54 9.02
N TYR A 114 -1.16 -0.88 8.52
CA TYR A 114 -2.40 -0.83 9.27
C TYR A 114 -2.81 -2.24 9.67
N ASP A 115 -2.56 -2.58 10.93
CA ASP A 115 -2.85 -3.91 11.49
C ASP A 115 -4.29 -3.97 12.01
N HIS A 116 -5.26 -3.89 11.08
CA HIS A 116 -6.68 -3.83 11.42
C HIS A 116 -7.20 -5.12 12.10
N ALA A 117 -6.49 -6.22 11.98
CA ALA A 117 -6.85 -7.50 12.58
C ALA A 117 -6.08 -7.77 13.89
N TYR A 118 -5.26 -6.82 14.36
CA TYR A 118 -4.47 -6.91 15.59
C TYR A 118 -3.56 -8.14 15.65
N ASN A 119 -2.93 -8.49 14.51
CA ASN A 119 -2.04 -9.64 14.41
C ASN A 119 -0.69 -9.43 15.12
N LEU A 120 -0.24 -8.19 15.23
CA LEU A 120 1.05 -7.86 15.83
C LEU A 120 0.90 -7.70 17.33
N GLU A 121 1.92 -8.13 18.08
CA GLU A 121 1.99 -7.91 19.50
C GLU A 121 1.98 -6.41 19.79
N GLY A 122 1.14 -5.97 20.69
CA GLY A 122 1.00 -4.56 21.02
C GLY A 122 -0.06 -3.81 20.22
N SER A 123 -0.62 -4.41 19.17
CA SER A 123 -1.72 -3.78 18.43
C SER A 123 -3.00 -3.86 19.23
N ASP A 124 -3.70 -2.71 19.35
CA ASP A 124 -4.99 -2.63 20.04
C ASP A 124 -5.82 -1.48 19.44
N ASP A 125 -6.94 -1.15 20.03
CA ASP A 125 -7.83 -0.09 19.55
C ASP A 125 -7.17 1.29 19.54
N ASP A 126 -6.16 1.51 20.38
CA ASP A 126 -5.48 2.79 20.52
C ASP A 126 -4.22 2.90 19.65
N GLY A 127 -3.67 1.77 19.22
CA GLY A 127 -2.45 1.77 18.41
C GLY A 127 -2.31 0.51 17.57
N ASN A 128 -2.74 0.58 16.32
CA ASN A 128 -2.62 -0.52 15.36
C ASN A 128 -2.06 -0.06 14.00
N THR A 129 -1.47 1.12 13.94
CA THR A 129 -0.90 1.67 12.73
C THR A 129 0.56 2.00 12.98
N TYR A 130 1.44 1.49 12.13
CA TYR A 130 2.88 1.56 12.31
C TYR A 130 3.53 2.30 11.15
N PHE A 131 4.34 3.32 11.45
CA PHE A 131 5.08 4.04 10.42
C PHE A 131 6.09 3.11 9.73
N ILE A 132 6.17 3.18 8.40
CA ILE A 132 7.12 2.40 7.60
C ILE A 132 8.14 3.30 6.91
N ALA A 133 7.67 4.27 6.12
CA ALA A 133 8.55 5.08 5.29
C ALA A 133 7.95 6.47 5.04
N ASN A 134 8.80 7.44 4.73
CA ASN A 134 8.38 8.83 4.49
C ASN A 134 7.76 9.04 3.11
N SER A 135 8.00 8.12 2.19
CA SER A 135 7.46 8.19 0.83
C SER A 135 7.30 6.79 0.26
N PHE A 136 6.55 6.70 -0.82
CA PHE A 136 6.40 5.40 -1.52
C PHE A 136 7.75 4.95 -2.10
N GLU A 137 8.55 5.87 -2.65
CA GLU A 137 9.88 5.54 -3.17
C GLU A 137 10.77 4.94 -2.08
N GLU A 138 10.77 5.55 -0.89
CA GLU A 138 11.54 5.02 0.24
C GLU A 138 11.05 3.62 0.62
N PHE A 139 9.74 3.41 0.65
CA PHE A 139 9.14 2.11 0.93
C PHE A 139 9.65 1.04 -0.05
N ILE A 140 9.60 1.32 -1.34
CA ILE A 140 10.04 0.38 -2.37
C ILE A 140 11.54 0.08 -2.24
N ASN A 141 12.35 1.10 -1.94
CA ASN A 141 13.79 0.93 -1.81
C ASN A 141 14.20 0.13 -0.58
N GLN A 142 13.33 0.01 0.41
CA GLN A 142 13.59 -0.75 1.64
C GLN A 142 13.10 -2.20 1.57
N LEU A 143 12.43 -2.58 0.50
CA LEU A 143 11.97 -3.97 0.34
C LEU A 143 13.15 -4.92 0.23
N THR A 144 13.06 -6.06 0.92
CA THR A 144 14.09 -7.09 0.88
C THR A 144 13.49 -8.44 0.56
N VAL A 145 14.29 -9.30 -0.05
CA VAL A 145 13.87 -10.68 -0.34
C VAL A 145 13.91 -11.49 0.97
N ILE A 146 12.83 -12.18 1.25
CA ILE A 146 12.74 -13.08 2.41
C ILE A 146 13.24 -14.44 1.98
N GLU A 147 14.23 -14.93 2.69
CA GLU A 147 14.81 -16.25 2.44
C GLU A 147 14.38 -17.27 3.48
#